data_48252a8dbc825ea6b738bab74d4ea44c
#
_entry.id   48252a8dbc825ea6b738bab74d4ea44c
#
_cell.length_a   1.000
_cell.length_b   1.000
_cell.length_c   1.000
_cell.angle_alpha   90.00
_cell.angle_beta   90.00
_cell.angle_gamma   90.00
#
_symmetry.space_group_name_H-M   'P 1'
#
loop_
_entity.id
_entity.type
_entity.pdbx_description
1 polymer ?
#
loop_
_entity_poly.entity_id
_entity_poly.type
_entity_poly.pdbx_seq_one_letter_code
_entity_poly.pdbx_strand_id
1 'polypeptide(L)'
;DNLIKLISDQRLSVELALLDGLYILLELYKNQPVTNTHIQEYFSDQTLNELNTAMEDIHIPDEDTFIECNELLQDLSVNYRKEGLYTAFLQPVLTEACKYSNIYSQSDNNSISRTLQTSQKQFGSMLTDYDIVFRNYLANELFSDLISPEAASTKKIIEHMIIKMQWIMIEYTAIRQSLFLWYSHNANSPLTYETIREHI
;
A
#
# COMPACT_ATOMS: atom_id res chain seq x y z
N ASP A 1 -13.13 2.87 14.22
CA ASP A 1 -12.11 3.09 15.27
C ASP A 1 -11.04 1.99 15.31
N ASN A 2 -11.40 0.69 15.28
CA ASN A 2 -10.42 -0.41 15.42
C ASN A 2 -9.46 -0.50 14.22
N LEU A 3 -9.91 -0.28 12.98
CA LEU A 3 -9.05 -0.22 11.80
C LEU A 3 -8.05 0.95 11.90
N ILE A 4 -8.49 2.11 12.38
CA ILE A 4 -7.60 3.26 12.58
C ILE A 4 -6.54 2.94 13.64
N LYS A 5 -6.92 2.28 14.73
CA LYS A 5 -5.96 1.84 15.76
C LYS A 5 -4.96 0.84 15.19
N LEU A 6 -5.42 -0.12 14.37
CA LEU A 6 -4.57 -1.10 13.71
C LEU A 6 -3.54 -0.43 12.78
N ILE A 7 -3.98 0.49 11.92
CA ILE A 7 -3.10 1.25 11.03
C ILE A 7 -2.10 2.11 11.81
N SER A 8 -2.52 2.64 12.97
CA SER A 8 -1.66 3.48 13.83
C SER A 8 -0.69 2.69 14.70
N ASP A 9 -0.80 1.36 14.72
CA ASP A 9 0.08 0.50 15.54
C ASP A 9 1.47 0.36 14.90
N GLN A 10 2.46 1.02 15.49
CA GLN A 10 3.84 1.01 15.01
C GLN A 10 4.60 -0.33 15.22
N ARG A 11 3.99 -1.29 15.90
CA ARG A 11 4.56 -2.64 16.05
C ARG A 11 4.48 -3.45 14.76
N LEU A 12 3.53 -3.12 13.87
CA LEU A 12 3.32 -3.73 12.56
C LEU A 12 3.92 -2.85 11.46
N SER A 13 4.31 -3.43 10.35
CA SER A 13 4.54 -2.63 9.14
C SER A 13 3.20 -2.07 8.62
N VAL A 14 3.27 -1.00 7.84
CA VAL A 14 2.04 -0.42 7.21
C VAL A 14 1.34 -1.45 6.35
N GLU A 15 2.10 -2.21 5.58
CA GLU A 15 1.61 -3.27 4.69
C GLU A 15 0.85 -4.36 5.46
N LEU A 16 1.44 -4.85 6.56
CA LEU A 16 0.79 -5.85 7.41
C LEU A 16 -0.49 -5.30 8.03
N ALA A 17 -0.48 -4.08 8.56
CA ALA A 17 -1.66 -3.46 9.14
C ALA A 17 -2.80 -3.30 8.12
N LEU A 18 -2.48 -2.98 6.86
CA LEU A 18 -3.46 -2.91 5.77
C LEU A 18 -4.02 -4.30 5.41
N LEU A 19 -3.17 -5.31 5.29
CA LEU A 19 -3.56 -6.69 4.99
C LEU A 19 -4.41 -7.29 6.12
N ASP A 20 -4.01 -7.12 7.36
CA ASP A 20 -4.78 -7.56 8.53
C ASP A 20 -6.17 -6.92 8.56
N GLY A 21 -6.22 -5.60 8.32
CA GLY A 21 -7.48 -4.87 8.25
C GLY A 21 -8.41 -5.39 7.16
N LEU A 22 -7.89 -5.67 5.96
CA LEU A 22 -8.67 -6.24 4.86
C LEU A 22 -9.13 -7.67 5.20
N TYR A 23 -8.25 -8.50 5.74
CA TYR A 23 -8.59 -9.87 6.13
C TYR A 23 -9.71 -9.90 7.18
N ILE A 24 -9.60 -9.07 8.22
CA ILE A 24 -10.62 -8.97 9.27
C ILE A 24 -11.98 -8.55 8.68
N LEU A 25 -12.00 -7.57 7.78
CA LEU A 25 -13.24 -7.16 7.10
C LEU A 25 -13.86 -8.29 6.28
N LEU A 26 -13.05 -9.08 5.58
CA LEU A 26 -13.50 -10.24 4.81
C LEU A 26 -14.08 -11.32 5.73
N GLU A 27 -13.46 -11.61 6.85
CA GLU A 27 -13.97 -12.57 7.83
C GLU A 27 -15.28 -12.07 8.48
N LEU A 28 -15.38 -10.80 8.84
CA LEU A 28 -16.62 -10.20 9.33
C LEU A 28 -17.74 -10.25 8.28
N TYR A 29 -17.40 -10.10 7.00
CA TYR A 29 -18.37 -10.21 5.90
C TYR A 29 -18.89 -11.64 5.75
N LYS A 30 -18.04 -12.66 5.89
CA LYS A 30 -18.42 -14.08 5.82
C LYS A 30 -19.26 -14.52 7.02
N ASN A 31 -18.92 -14.04 8.20
CA ASN A 31 -19.48 -14.50 9.49
C ASN A 31 -20.62 -13.59 9.99
N GLN A 32 -21.65 -13.41 9.18
CA GLN A 32 -22.84 -12.64 9.54
C GLN A 32 -23.80 -13.47 10.42
N PRO A 33 -24.53 -12.89 11.40
CA PRO A 33 -24.52 -11.47 11.75
C PRO A 33 -23.31 -11.08 12.61
N VAL A 34 -22.77 -9.89 12.36
CA VAL A 34 -21.63 -9.35 13.13
C VAL A 34 -22.09 -8.85 14.49
N THR A 35 -21.40 -9.27 15.54
CA THR A 35 -21.59 -8.83 16.91
C THR A 35 -20.38 -8.05 17.41
N ASN A 36 -20.56 -7.28 18.49
CA ASN A 36 -19.43 -6.60 19.13
C ASN A 36 -18.37 -7.60 19.65
N THR A 37 -18.80 -8.79 20.06
CA THR A 37 -17.89 -9.86 20.49
C THR A 37 -17.01 -10.31 19.33
N HIS A 38 -17.58 -10.56 18.14
CA HIS A 38 -16.80 -10.90 16.95
C HIS A 38 -15.77 -9.81 16.60
N ILE A 39 -16.17 -8.53 16.66
CA ILE A 39 -15.25 -7.43 16.40
C ILE A 39 -14.09 -7.42 17.41
N GLN A 40 -14.38 -7.59 18.70
CA GLN A 40 -13.34 -7.62 19.73
C GLN A 40 -12.39 -8.80 19.58
N GLU A 41 -12.92 -9.97 19.20
CA GLU A 41 -12.13 -11.18 18.97
C GLU A 41 -11.16 -11.00 17.79
N TYR A 42 -11.66 -10.53 16.65
CA TYR A 42 -10.82 -10.32 15.45
C TYR A 42 -9.75 -9.24 15.64
N PHE A 43 -10.00 -8.22 16.45
CA PHE A 43 -9.03 -7.17 16.78
C PHE A 43 -8.27 -7.44 18.08
N SER A 44 -8.30 -8.66 18.62
CA SER A 44 -7.50 -9.03 19.78
C SER A 44 -6.04 -9.22 19.43
N ASP A 45 -5.13 -8.93 20.39
CA ASP A 45 -3.68 -9.12 20.18
C ASP A 45 -3.36 -10.59 19.82
N GLN A 46 -4.11 -11.56 20.35
CA GLN A 46 -3.91 -12.96 20.02
C GLN A 46 -4.20 -13.23 18.54
N THR A 47 -5.38 -12.81 18.04
CA THR A 47 -5.77 -13.02 16.63
C THR A 47 -4.83 -12.32 15.67
N LEU A 48 -4.42 -11.08 15.99
CA LEU A 48 -3.47 -10.33 15.18
C LEU A 48 -2.10 -11.01 15.13
N ASN A 49 -1.61 -11.56 16.23
CA ASN A 49 -0.34 -12.30 16.24
C ASN A 49 -0.43 -13.61 15.42
N GLU A 50 -1.55 -14.35 15.53
CA GLU A 50 -1.79 -15.56 14.72
C GLU A 50 -1.84 -15.22 13.22
N LEU A 51 -2.51 -14.13 12.86
CA LEU A 51 -2.62 -13.65 11.48
C LEU A 51 -1.26 -13.23 10.91
N ASN A 52 -0.48 -12.45 11.67
CA ASN A 52 0.86 -12.03 11.27
C ASN A 52 1.79 -13.23 11.06
N THR A 53 1.74 -14.21 11.95
CA THR A 53 2.52 -15.46 11.79
C THR A 53 2.13 -16.19 10.49
N ALA A 54 0.83 -16.26 10.18
CA ALA A 54 0.37 -16.86 8.93
C ALA A 54 0.79 -16.07 7.68
N MET A 55 0.86 -14.73 7.78
CA MET A 55 1.31 -13.87 6.68
C MET A 55 2.82 -13.96 6.42
N GLU A 56 3.65 -14.24 7.43
CA GLU A 56 5.09 -14.46 7.26
C GLU A 56 5.42 -15.67 6.36
N ASP A 57 4.53 -16.66 6.32
CA ASP A 57 4.67 -17.84 5.46
C ASP A 57 4.33 -17.56 3.98
N ILE A 58 3.72 -16.41 3.68
CA ILE A 58 3.37 -16.03 2.31
C ILE A 58 4.58 -15.35 1.67
N HIS A 59 5.24 -16.07 0.78
CA HIS A 59 6.34 -15.52 -0.01
C HIS A 59 5.87 -15.20 -1.43
N ILE A 60 5.84 -13.90 -1.73
CA ILE A 60 5.65 -13.41 -3.10
C ILE A 60 7.02 -12.96 -3.61
N PRO A 61 7.50 -13.41 -4.79
CA PRO A 61 8.78 -12.97 -5.33
C PRO A 61 8.82 -11.44 -5.46
N ASP A 62 9.86 -10.81 -4.92
CA ASP A 62 10.03 -9.35 -4.93
C ASP A 62 9.98 -8.76 -6.35
N GLU A 63 10.47 -9.53 -7.32
CA GLU A 63 10.51 -9.16 -8.74
C GLU A 63 9.10 -9.08 -9.35
N ASP A 64 8.27 -10.11 -9.13
CA ASP A 64 6.90 -10.16 -9.64
C ASP A 64 6.07 -9.02 -9.02
N THR A 65 6.18 -8.82 -7.71
CA THR A 65 5.53 -7.72 -7.00
C THR A 65 5.95 -6.36 -7.56
N PHE A 66 7.24 -6.18 -7.86
CA PHE A 66 7.74 -4.93 -8.43
C PHE A 66 7.16 -4.67 -9.82
N ILE A 67 7.11 -5.69 -10.68
CA ILE A 67 6.55 -5.57 -12.04
C ILE A 67 5.06 -5.19 -11.95
N GLU A 68 4.29 -5.89 -11.15
CA GLU A 68 2.85 -5.61 -10.97
C GLU A 68 2.60 -4.21 -10.42
N CYS A 69 3.35 -3.77 -9.41
CA CYS A 69 3.26 -2.41 -8.87
C CYS A 69 3.62 -1.35 -9.92
N ASN A 70 4.61 -1.64 -10.76
CA ASN A 70 5.05 -0.75 -11.83
C ASN A 70 4.00 -0.62 -12.94
N GLU A 71 3.34 -1.70 -13.32
CA GLU A 71 2.23 -1.71 -14.27
C GLU A 71 1.02 -0.97 -13.71
N LEU A 72 0.65 -1.25 -12.46
CA LEU A 72 -0.43 -0.55 -11.76
C LEU A 72 -0.23 0.97 -11.77
N LEU A 73 0.97 1.44 -11.42
CA LEU A 73 1.28 2.87 -11.43
C LEU A 73 1.18 3.48 -12.83
N GLN A 74 1.64 2.77 -13.86
CA GLN A 74 1.53 3.23 -15.24
C GLN A 74 0.07 3.36 -15.67
N ASP A 75 -0.77 2.38 -15.35
CA ASP A 75 -2.20 2.37 -15.67
C ASP A 75 -2.95 3.52 -14.97
N LEU A 76 -2.72 3.72 -13.69
CA LEU A 76 -3.29 4.84 -12.94
C LEU A 76 -2.85 6.18 -13.53
N SER A 77 -1.57 6.31 -13.90
CA SER A 77 -1.01 7.54 -14.47
C SER A 77 -1.59 7.91 -15.83
N VAL A 78 -2.10 6.95 -16.61
CA VAL A 78 -2.76 7.23 -17.90
C VAL A 78 -3.97 8.16 -17.71
N ASN A 79 -4.75 7.94 -16.67
CA ASN A 79 -5.94 8.74 -16.39
C ASN A 79 -5.55 10.17 -15.95
N TYR A 80 -4.60 10.30 -15.03
CA TYR A 80 -4.09 11.62 -14.60
C TYR A 80 -3.51 12.42 -15.75
N ARG A 81 -2.78 11.79 -16.68
CA ARG A 81 -2.22 12.44 -17.86
C ARG A 81 -3.30 12.91 -18.85
N LYS A 82 -4.36 12.14 -19.04
CA LYS A 82 -5.49 12.55 -19.89
C LYS A 82 -6.17 13.82 -19.37
N GLU A 83 -6.26 13.93 -18.05
CA GLU A 83 -6.82 15.12 -17.39
C GLU A 83 -5.81 16.29 -17.28
N GLY A 84 -4.58 16.12 -17.75
CA GLY A 84 -3.52 17.13 -17.65
C GLY A 84 -3.00 17.37 -16.23
N LEU A 85 -3.28 16.46 -15.31
CA LEU A 85 -2.89 16.55 -13.92
C LEU A 85 -1.49 15.95 -13.70
N TYR A 86 -0.73 16.55 -12.79
CA TYR A 86 0.57 16.06 -12.30
C TYR A 86 1.63 15.78 -13.40
N THR A 87 1.49 16.32 -14.60
CA THR A 87 2.33 15.96 -15.76
C THR A 87 3.82 16.17 -15.48
N ALA A 88 4.21 17.30 -14.89
CA ALA A 88 5.61 17.62 -14.60
C ALA A 88 6.18 16.71 -13.50
N PHE A 89 5.38 16.35 -12.51
CA PHE A 89 5.74 15.50 -11.39
C PHE A 89 5.85 14.02 -11.80
N LEU A 90 4.85 13.50 -12.52
CA LEU A 90 4.80 12.11 -12.93
C LEU A 90 5.81 11.78 -14.06
N GLN A 91 6.24 12.75 -14.86
CA GLN A 91 7.08 12.47 -16.01
C GLN A 91 8.41 11.79 -15.66
N PRO A 92 9.18 12.22 -14.64
CA PRO A 92 10.40 11.51 -14.21
C PRO A 92 10.10 10.09 -13.73
N VAL A 93 9.04 9.92 -12.93
CA VAL A 93 8.61 8.64 -12.37
C VAL A 93 8.25 7.65 -13.49
N LEU A 94 7.43 8.06 -14.45
CA LEU A 94 7.04 7.23 -15.60
C LEU A 94 8.21 6.91 -16.54
N THR A 95 9.17 7.83 -16.67
CA THR A 95 10.39 7.56 -17.44
C THR A 95 11.18 6.42 -16.81
N GLU A 96 11.30 6.42 -15.48
CA GLU A 96 11.99 5.38 -14.75
C GLU A 96 11.19 4.06 -14.77
N ALA A 97 9.86 4.11 -14.63
CA ALA A 97 8.98 2.96 -14.77
C ALA A 97 9.19 2.25 -16.13
N CYS A 98 9.21 3.00 -17.22
CA CYS A 98 9.45 2.46 -18.56
C CYS A 98 10.83 1.82 -18.72
N LYS A 99 11.88 2.39 -18.09
CA LYS A 99 13.22 1.77 -18.11
C LYS A 99 13.19 0.38 -17.48
N TYR A 100 12.60 0.25 -16.28
CA TYR A 100 12.49 -1.05 -15.61
C TYR A 100 11.69 -2.05 -16.45
N SER A 101 10.54 -1.68 -17.00
CA SER A 101 9.74 -2.56 -17.86
C SER A 101 10.53 -3.06 -19.09
N ASN A 102 11.35 -2.20 -19.71
CA ASN A 102 12.20 -2.57 -20.83
C ASN A 102 13.35 -3.51 -20.42
N ILE A 103 13.92 -3.28 -19.25
CA ILE A 103 15.01 -4.11 -18.71
C ILE A 103 14.52 -5.53 -18.46
N TYR A 104 13.38 -5.71 -17.82
CA TYR A 104 12.78 -7.02 -17.58
C TYR A 104 12.42 -7.77 -18.87
N SER A 105 12.09 -7.04 -19.93
CA SER A 105 11.77 -7.64 -21.24
C SER A 105 12.98 -8.14 -22.04
N GLN A 106 14.20 -7.71 -21.71
CA GLN A 106 15.37 -7.87 -22.61
C GLN A 106 16.57 -8.62 -22.01
N SER A 107 16.61 -8.94 -20.71
CA SER A 107 17.88 -9.30 -20.06
C SER A 107 17.93 -10.64 -19.33
N ASP A 108 19.18 -11.14 -19.19
CA ASP A 108 19.58 -12.11 -18.17
C ASP A 108 19.30 -11.53 -16.78
N ASN A 109 18.18 -11.95 -16.18
CA ASN A 109 17.54 -11.34 -15.01
C ASN A 109 18.40 -11.25 -13.72
N ASN A 110 19.46 -12.05 -13.59
CA ASN A 110 20.14 -12.23 -12.31
C ASN A 110 20.94 -11.02 -11.78
N SER A 111 21.54 -10.20 -12.66
CA SER A 111 22.34 -9.05 -12.19
C SER A 111 21.48 -7.84 -11.86
N ILE A 112 20.41 -7.65 -12.63
CA ILE A 112 19.47 -6.54 -12.47
C ILE A 112 18.62 -6.77 -11.23
N SER A 113 18.15 -7.99 -11.03
CA SER A 113 17.42 -8.41 -9.83
C SER A 113 18.18 -8.07 -8.54
N ARG A 114 19.50 -8.36 -8.48
CA ARG A 114 20.31 -8.05 -7.30
C ARG A 114 20.47 -6.55 -7.04
N THR A 115 20.67 -5.76 -8.09
CA THR A 115 20.78 -4.29 -7.96
C THR A 115 19.47 -3.70 -7.50
N LEU A 116 18.36 -4.15 -8.10
CA LEU A 116 17.02 -3.71 -7.72
C LEU A 116 16.70 -4.07 -6.26
N GLN A 117 16.95 -5.31 -5.85
CA GLN A 117 16.76 -5.75 -4.46
C GLN A 117 17.57 -4.93 -3.46
N THR A 118 18.82 -4.58 -3.80
CA THR A 118 19.65 -3.74 -2.95
C THR A 118 19.05 -2.34 -2.82
N SER A 119 18.63 -1.73 -3.95
CA SER A 119 17.99 -0.42 -3.96
C SER A 119 16.66 -0.42 -3.20
N GLN A 120 15.85 -1.46 -3.36
CA GLN A 120 14.59 -1.63 -2.63
C GLN A 120 14.80 -1.75 -1.12
N LYS A 121 15.81 -2.50 -0.67
CA LYS A 121 16.15 -2.60 0.75
C LYS A 121 16.60 -1.26 1.35
N GLN A 122 17.44 -0.52 0.61
CA GLN A 122 17.89 0.81 1.05
C GLN A 122 16.71 1.79 1.11
N PHE A 123 15.88 1.80 0.09
CA PHE A 123 14.67 2.60 0.05
C PHE A 123 13.70 2.25 1.20
N GLY A 124 13.43 0.97 1.42
CA GLY A 124 12.58 0.52 2.53
C GLY A 124 13.11 0.96 3.89
N SER A 125 14.43 0.88 4.11
CA SER A 125 15.04 1.37 5.35
C SER A 125 14.86 2.89 5.54
N MET A 126 14.99 3.69 4.49
CA MET A 126 14.74 5.13 4.57
C MET A 126 13.26 5.45 4.78
N LEU A 127 12.37 4.68 4.16
CA LEU A 127 10.93 4.90 4.28
C LEU A 127 10.43 4.70 5.71
N THR A 128 11.11 3.86 6.50
CA THR A 128 10.79 3.63 7.91
C THR A 128 10.87 4.92 8.75
N ASP A 129 11.75 5.85 8.41
CA ASP A 129 11.87 7.15 9.11
C ASP A 129 10.62 8.02 8.92
N TYR A 130 9.81 7.73 7.89
CA TYR A 130 8.59 8.45 7.53
C TYR A 130 7.31 7.65 7.78
N ASP A 131 7.39 6.51 8.43
CA ASP A 131 6.27 5.60 8.68
C ASP A 131 5.06 6.33 9.29
N ILE A 132 5.27 7.23 10.23
CA ILE A 132 4.22 8.02 10.87
C ILE A 132 3.46 8.92 9.89
N VAL A 133 4.10 9.37 8.81
CA VAL A 133 3.45 10.22 7.79
C VAL A 133 2.43 9.39 7.01
N PHE A 134 2.84 8.18 6.60
CA PHE A 134 1.95 7.25 5.90
C PHE A 134 0.79 6.80 6.78
N ARG A 135 1.04 6.48 8.05
CA ARG A 135 -0.02 6.08 8.98
C ARG A 135 -1.04 7.18 9.21
N ASN A 136 -0.59 8.42 9.35
CA ASN A 136 -1.49 9.56 9.49
C ASN A 136 -2.31 9.79 8.21
N TYR A 137 -1.70 9.68 7.03
CA TYR A 137 -2.41 9.76 5.77
C TYR A 137 -3.48 8.67 5.67
N LEU A 138 -3.11 7.41 5.83
CA LEU A 138 -4.01 6.26 5.74
C LEU A 138 -5.13 6.32 6.80
N ALA A 139 -4.82 6.75 8.01
CA ALA A 139 -5.84 6.93 9.05
C ALA A 139 -6.86 8.02 8.67
N ASN A 140 -6.42 9.11 8.04
CA ASN A 140 -7.30 10.16 7.54
C ASN A 140 -8.18 9.68 6.39
N GLU A 141 -7.61 8.93 5.43
CA GLU A 141 -8.38 8.32 4.33
C GLU A 141 -9.45 7.35 4.87
N LEU A 142 -9.06 6.48 5.79
CA LEU A 142 -10.01 5.59 6.46
C LEU A 142 -11.11 6.36 7.20
N PHE A 143 -10.74 7.44 7.89
CA PHE A 143 -11.72 8.25 8.65
C PHE A 143 -12.71 8.96 7.72
N SER A 144 -12.22 9.60 6.67
CA SER A 144 -13.05 10.37 5.73
C SER A 144 -13.99 9.47 4.92
N ASP A 145 -13.53 8.33 4.48
CA ASP A 145 -14.25 7.44 3.57
C ASP A 145 -15.19 6.45 4.27
N LEU A 146 -14.87 6.03 5.49
CA LEU A 146 -15.69 5.06 6.24
C LEU A 146 -16.90 5.67 6.95
N ILE A 147 -16.99 7.00 7.06
CA ILE A 147 -18.09 7.70 7.76
C ILE A 147 -19.30 7.98 6.84
N SER A 148 -19.30 7.50 5.61
CA SER A 148 -20.45 7.73 4.73
C SER A 148 -21.70 6.96 5.20
N PRO A 149 -22.81 7.64 5.57
CA PRO A 149 -23.93 7.04 6.29
C PRO A 149 -24.95 6.30 5.41
N GLU A 150 -24.66 6.01 4.16
CA GLU A 150 -25.66 5.55 3.19
C GLU A 150 -25.97 4.05 3.21
N ALA A 151 -25.36 3.27 4.09
CA ALA A 151 -25.56 1.83 4.08
C ALA A 151 -26.80 1.37 4.86
N ALA A 152 -27.75 0.78 4.17
CA ALA A 152 -29.03 0.33 4.72
C ALA A 152 -28.94 -0.98 5.57
N SER A 153 -27.81 -1.67 5.62
CA SER A 153 -27.62 -2.90 6.41
C SER A 153 -26.16 -3.10 6.78
N THR A 154 -25.88 -3.81 7.89
CA THR A 154 -24.51 -4.12 8.35
C THR A 154 -23.68 -4.80 7.27
N LYS A 155 -24.27 -5.73 6.53
CA LYS A 155 -23.59 -6.42 5.42
C LYS A 155 -23.11 -5.46 4.34
N LYS A 156 -23.96 -4.50 3.93
CA LYS A 156 -23.61 -3.50 2.92
C LYS A 156 -22.56 -2.52 3.44
N ILE A 157 -22.58 -2.21 4.74
CA ILE A 157 -21.54 -1.38 5.37
C ILE A 157 -20.19 -2.07 5.26
N ILE A 158 -20.09 -3.35 5.63
CA ILE A 158 -18.83 -4.12 5.59
C ILE A 158 -18.35 -4.27 4.14
N GLU A 159 -19.24 -4.56 3.20
CA GLU A 159 -18.92 -4.64 1.77
C GLU A 159 -18.32 -3.33 1.26
N HIS A 160 -18.92 -2.20 1.62
CA HIS A 160 -18.39 -0.88 1.30
C HIS A 160 -17.01 -0.65 1.93
N MET A 161 -16.83 -1.03 3.19
CA MET A 161 -15.54 -0.93 3.89
C MET A 161 -14.45 -1.78 3.22
N ILE A 162 -14.78 -2.98 2.74
CA ILE A 162 -13.84 -3.84 1.98
C ILE A 162 -13.39 -3.14 0.71
N ILE A 163 -14.33 -2.61 -0.09
CA ILE A 163 -14.01 -1.89 -1.33
C ILE A 163 -13.11 -0.69 -1.05
N LYS A 164 -13.43 0.10 -0.03
CA LYS A 164 -12.64 1.26 0.35
C LYS A 164 -11.24 0.88 0.84
N MET A 165 -11.13 -0.18 1.64
CA MET A 165 -9.85 -0.69 2.09
C MET A 165 -8.98 -1.13 0.92
N GLN A 166 -9.56 -1.80 -0.08
CA GLN A 166 -8.84 -2.17 -1.31
C GLN A 166 -8.33 -0.94 -2.07
N TRP A 167 -9.15 0.12 -2.20
CA TRP A 167 -8.73 1.37 -2.84
C TRP A 167 -7.57 2.04 -2.09
N ILE A 168 -7.66 2.14 -0.78
CA ILE A 168 -6.59 2.70 0.06
C ILE A 168 -5.29 1.91 -0.09
N MET A 169 -5.37 0.58 -0.18
CA MET A 169 -4.20 -0.28 -0.43
C MET A 169 -3.60 -0.03 -1.82
N ILE A 170 -4.42 0.14 -2.85
CA ILE A 170 -3.97 0.47 -4.21
C ILE A 170 -3.28 1.83 -4.24
N GLU A 171 -3.85 2.84 -3.60
CA GLU A 171 -3.26 4.19 -3.48
C GLU A 171 -1.93 4.16 -2.75
N TYR A 172 -1.86 3.50 -1.60
CA TYR A 172 -0.61 3.35 -0.86
C TYR A 172 0.47 2.65 -1.70
N THR A 173 0.11 1.59 -2.42
CA THR A 173 1.02 0.87 -3.32
C THR A 173 1.53 1.79 -4.44
N ALA A 174 0.66 2.57 -5.05
CA ALA A 174 1.02 3.50 -6.11
C ALA A 174 1.93 4.63 -5.60
N ILE A 175 1.64 5.20 -4.43
CA ILE A 175 2.47 6.21 -3.77
C ILE A 175 3.86 5.65 -3.48
N ARG A 176 3.94 4.46 -2.88
CA ARG A 176 5.21 3.81 -2.54
C ARG A 176 6.04 3.50 -3.78
N GLN A 177 5.41 2.99 -4.84
CA GLN A 177 6.07 2.72 -6.12
C GLN A 177 6.56 4.02 -6.78
N SER A 178 5.76 5.07 -6.77
CA SER A 178 6.14 6.38 -7.27
C SER A 178 7.36 6.96 -6.55
N LEU A 179 7.38 6.88 -5.23
CA LEU A 179 8.51 7.29 -4.39
C LEU A 179 9.78 6.48 -4.69
N PHE A 180 9.67 5.17 -4.87
CA PHE A 180 10.80 4.32 -5.23
C PHE A 180 11.38 4.70 -6.60
N LEU A 181 10.53 4.93 -7.60
CA LEU A 181 10.96 5.34 -8.93
C LEU A 181 11.57 6.73 -8.93
N TRP A 182 11.03 7.66 -8.15
CA TRP A 182 11.63 8.97 -7.94
C TRP A 182 13.02 8.85 -7.29
N TYR A 183 13.15 8.02 -6.27
CA TYR A 183 14.43 7.74 -5.61
C TYR A 183 15.46 7.18 -6.61
N SER A 184 15.08 6.19 -7.41
CA SER A 184 15.94 5.61 -8.46
C SER A 184 16.33 6.63 -9.52
N HIS A 185 15.39 7.47 -9.97
CA HIS A 185 15.63 8.50 -10.95
C HIS A 185 16.64 9.55 -10.47
N ASN A 186 16.62 9.87 -9.20
CA ASN A 186 17.49 10.85 -8.57
C ASN A 186 18.79 10.22 -8.00
N ALA A 187 19.29 9.15 -8.63
CA ALA A 187 20.53 8.48 -8.27
C ALA A 187 20.60 8.05 -6.79
N ASN A 188 19.50 7.54 -6.28
CA ASN A 188 19.32 7.11 -4.90
C ASN A 188 19.55 8.23 -3.87
N SER A 189 19.19 9.45 -4.21
CA SER A 189 19.22 10.59 -3.28
C SER A 189 18.26 10.37 -2.11
N PRO A 190 18.63 10.77 -0.87
CA PRO A 190 17.77 10.59 0.29
C PRO A 190 16.39 11.23 0.10
N LEU A 191 15.36 10.54 0.57
CA LEU A 191 14.01 11.09 0.65
C LEU A 191 13.96 12.24 1.65
N THR A 192 13.14 13.24 1.35
CA THR A 192 12.83 14.34 2.26
C THR A 192 11.34 14.32 2.61
N TYR A 193 10.98 15.00 3.67
CA TYR A 193 9.56 15.17 4.04
C TYR A 193 8.77 15.83 2.91
N GLU A 194 9.34 16.85 2.24
CA GLU A 194 8.73 17.50 1.09
C GLU A 194 8.47 16.52 -0.04
N THR A 195 9.46 15.70 -0.39
CA THR A 195 9.32 14.68 -1.43
C THR A 195 8.16 13.74 -1.12
N ILE A 196 8.07 13.25 0.12
CA ILE A 196 6.99 12.33 0.52
C ILE A 196 5.64 13.03 0.45
N ARG A 197 5.54 14.26 0.96
CA ARG A 197 4.29 15.05 0.92
C ARG A 197 3.80 15.34 -0.51
N GLU A 198 4.70 15.50 -1.45
CA GLU A 198 4.34 15.70 -2.87
C GLU A 198 3.79 14.44 -3.53
N HIS A 199 4.07 13.25 -2.99
CA HIS A 199 3.60 11.97 -3.50
C HIS A 199 2.31 11.48 -2.83
N ILE A 200 1.99 11.98 -1.64
CA ILE A 200 0.75 11.76 -0.92
C ILE A 200 -0.31 12.78 -1.36
#